data_edc7d97df73c4064290b241e0123342a
#
_entry.id   edc7d97df73c4064290b241e0123342a
#
_cell.length_a   1.000
_cell.length_b   1.000
_cell.length_c   1.000
_cell.angle_alpha   90.00
_cell.angle_beta   90.00
_cell.angle_gamma   90.00
#
_symmetry.space_group_name_H-M   'P 1'
#
loop_
_entity.id
_entity.type
_entity.pdbx_description
1 polymer ?
#
loop_
_entity_poly.entity_id
_entity_poly.type
_entity_poly.pdbx_seq_one_letter_code
_entity_poly.pdbx_strand_id
1 'polypeptide(L)'
;QRHHPDAVAFGGWAIDLHPADGVYSSQNGCIQYHSKGIYEIPYRCYCSRDIRNLFLAGRCISASHVAHGSTRVMATSGFGAQAIGMAAALCLQKGVLPADLTRPEFMRLLQQRLNLAGQSIPGIRIDSAGNLAASARISASSELRLAEIPFDGGWMPLDYSAAQLLPLKAGVRYRFEIEVEACEATVLEAELRYAAKPFNYTPDMTAERVRIPVETGTCKLSVVFTGTVPSDQYGFVTFLKNNALRIRSSKARYTGIVSVFNKFNEAVNNNGRQTPPAGSGIDAFEFWCPDRRPAGQNIAMRITPAIEAFSPSNVVNGFVRPTVTANAWCAAFGDKMPRLSFCW
;
A
#
# COMPACT_ATOMS: atom_id res chain seq x y z
N GLN A 1 -1.43 -13.28 2.62
CA GLN A 1 -2.52 -12.70 1.80
C GLN A 1 -2.97 -13.74 0.78
N ARG A 2 -4.13 -14.30 0.99
CA ARG A 2 -4.76 -15.24 0.05
C ARG A 2 -5.86 -14.50 -0.71
N HIS A 3 -6.03 -14.86 -1.97
CA HIS A 3 -7.20 -14.45 -2.73
C HIS A 3 -8.39 -15.33 -2.29
N HIS A 4 -9.52 -14.69 -2.02
CA HIS A 4 -10.76 -15.34 -1.63
C HIS A 4 -11.84 -15.05 -2.67
N PRO A 5 -12.35 -16.08 -3.39
CA PRO A 5 -13.41 -15.89 -4.39
C PRO A 5 -14.67 -15.23 -3.80
N ASP A 6 -14.89 -15.41 -2.51
CA ASP A 6 -15.99 -14.83 -1.73
C ASP A 6 -15.58 -13.57 -0.95
N ALA A 7 -14.56 -12.84 -1.40
CA ALA A 7 -14.19 -11.57 -0.79
C ALA A 7 -15.31 -10.54 -0.93
N VAL A 8 -15.66 -9.87 0.18
CA VAL A 8 -16.70 -8.83 0.21
C VAL A 8 -16.24 -7.55 0.91
N ALA A 9 -15.09 -7.61 1.58
CA ALA A 9 -14.47 -6.50 2.25
C ALA A 9 -12.95 -6.68 2.25
N PHE A 10 -12.24 -5.68 2.70
CA PHE A 10 -10.79 -5.73 2.85
C PHE A 10 -10.34 -4.92 4.08
N GLY A 11 -9.14 -5.23 4.57
CA GLY A 11 -8.44 -4.49 5.60
C GLY A 11 -6.98 -4.30 5.23
N GLY A 12 -6.27 -3.47 5.96
CA GLY A 12 -4.84 -3.20 5.77
C GLY A 12 -4.16 -2.68 7.02
N TRP A 13 -4.89 -2.64 8.12
CA TRP A 13 -4.35 -2.20 9.40
C TRP A 13 -3.30 -3.16 9.93
N ALA A 14 -2.31 -2.64 10.67
CA ALA A 14 -1.37 -3.46 11.41
C ALA A 14 -2.11 -4.42 12.36
N ILE A 15 -1.56 -5.61 12.59
CA ILE A 15 -2.06 -6.51 13.62
C ILE A 15 -1.73 -5.89 14.97
N ASP A 16 -2.73 -5.57 15.73
CA ASP A 16 -2.65 -4.92 17.03
C ASP A 16 -3.17 -5.89 18.10
N LEU A 17 -2.24 -6.51 18.82
CA LEU A 17 -2.54 -7.49 19.85
C LEU A 17 -2.40 -6.86 21.23
N HIS A 18 -3.36 -7.13 22.08
CA HIS A 18 -3.33 -6.79 23.49
C HIS A 18 -3.12 -8.05 24.32
N PRO A 19 -2.28 -8.00 25.37
CA PRO A 19 -2.10 -9.14 26.27
C PRO A 19 -3.42 -9.58 26.88
N ALA A 20 -3.62 -10.90 27.00
CA ALA A 20 -4.84 -11.45 27.62
C ALA A 20 -5.00 -11.03 29.09
N ASP A 21 -3.87 -10.87 29.79
CA ASP A 21 -3.83 -10.45 31.21
C ASP A 21 -4.12 -8.94 31.40
N GLY A 22 -4.32 -8.18 30.31
CA GLY A 22 -4.64 -6.76 30.35
C GLY A 22 -3.61 -5.95 31.12
N VAL A 23 -4.07 -5.17 32.11
CA VAL A 23 -3.23 -4.30 32.93
C VAL A 23 -2.24 -5.04 33.84
N TYR A 24 -2.46 -6.32 34.05
CA TYR A 24 -1.57 -7.17 34.89
C TYR A 24 -0.43 -7.80 34.09
N SER A 25 -0.41 -7.61 32.79
CA SER A 25 0.63 -8.19 31.94
C SER A 25 1.98 -7.50 32.16
N SER A 26 3.03 -8.31 32.20
CA SER A 26 4.41 -7.82 32.15
C SER A 26 4.84 -7.40 30.74
N GLN A 27 4.03 -7.71 29.72
CA GLN A 27 4.26 -7.32 28.34
C GLN A 27 3.73 -5.90 28.09
N ASN A 28 4.18 -5.28 26.99
CA ASN A 28 3.62 -4.02 26.54
C ASN A 28 2.11 -4.16 26.30
N GLY A 29 1.34 -3.16 26.70
CA GLY A 29 -0.12 -3.15 26.57
C GLY A 29 -0.62 -3.26 25.13
N CYS A 30 0.24 -3.08 24.17
CA CYS A 30 -0.03 -3.19 22.74
C CYS A 30 1.20 -3.75 22.02
N ILE A 31 1.01 -4.82 21.27
CA ILE A 31 2.04 -5.44 20.42
C ILE A 31 1.56 -5.33 18.98
N GLN A 32 2.24 -4.50 18.21
CA GLN A 32 1.87 -4.25 16.81
C GLN A 32 2.81 -4.93 15.85
N TYR A 33 2.23 -5.66 14.90
CA TYR A 33 2.94 -6.24 13.76
C TYR A 33 2.44 -5.59 12.48
N HIS A 34 3.35 -5.13 11.67
CA HIS A 34 3.01 -4.46 10.44
C HIS A 34 2.35 -5.41 9.44
N SER A 35 1.32 -4.94 8.74
CA SER A 35 0.71 -5.69 7.63
C SER A 35 1.53 -5.48 6.36
N LYS A 36 1.75 -6.53 5.57
CA LYS A 36 2.43 -6.41 4.27
C LYS A 36 1.65 -5.61 3.23
N GLY A 37 0.39 -5.36 3.48
CA GLY A 37 -0.50 -4.66 2.56
C GLY A 37 -1.96 -4.96 2.87
N ILE A 38 -2.81 -4.80 1.86
CA ILE A 38 -4.23 -5.09 1.95
C ILE A 38 -4.46 -6.60 1.94
N TYR A 39 -5.41 -7.04 2.73
CA TYR A 39 -5.93 -8.41 2.75
C TYR A 39 -7.44 -8.42 2.56
N GLU A 40 -7.94 -9.45 1.89
CA GLU A 40 -9.36 -9.66 1.65
C GLU A 40 -10.03 -10.28 2.87
N ILE A 41 -11.30 -9.93 3.11
CA ILE A 41 -12.14 -10.55 4.13
C ILE A 41 -13.26 -11.31 3.41
N PRO A 42 -13.27 -12.64 3.54
CA PRO A 42 -14.24 -13.46 2.84
C PRO A 42 -15.64 -13.38 3.46
N TYR A 43 -16.67 -13.48 2.64
CA TYR A 43 -18.07 -13.44 3.02
C TYR A 43 -18.44 -14.45 4.12
N ARG A 44 -17.87 -15.65 4.07
CA ARG A 44 -18.12 -16.69 5.06
C ARG A 44 -17.72 -16.33 6.48
N CYS A 45 -16.88 -15.32 6.69
CA CYS A 45 -16.56 -14.79 8.01
C CYS A 45 -17.73 -14.05 8.67
N TYR A 46 -18.72 -13.70 7.89
CA TYR A 46 -19.89 -12.93 8.34
C TYR A 46 -21.17 -13.78 8.46
N CYS A 47 -21.07 -15.09 8.24
CA CYS A 47 -22.20 -16.02 8.37
C CYS A 47 -22.06 -16.85 9.63
N SER A 48 -23.14 -16.99 10.41
CA SER A 48 -23.17 -17.96 11.51
C SER A 48 -23.08 -19.38 10.95
N ARG A 49 -22.27 -20.20 11.58
CA ARG A 49 -22.18 -21.64 11.25
C ARG A 49 -23.40 -22.41 11.75
N ASP A 50 -23.90 -22.02 12.89
CA ASP A 50 -24.89 -22.81 13.63
C ASP A 50 -26.34 -22.29 13.42
N ILE A 51 -26.49 -21.00 13.11
CA ILE A 51 -27.80 -20.37 12.90
C ILE A 51 -27.95 -19.96 11.43
N ARG A 52 -28.81 -20.65 10.72
CA ARG A 52 -28.89 -20.59 9.25
C ARG A 52 -29.28 -19.22 8.67
N ASN A 53 -30.01 -18.40 9.41
CA ASN A 53 -30.49 -17.08 9.00
C ASN A 53 -29.84 -15.92 9.76
N LEU A 54 -28.67 -16.14 10.35
CA LEU A 54 -27.96 -15.14 11.14
C LEU A 54 -26.68 -14.68 10.41
N PHE A 55 -26.58 -13.38 10.22
CA PHE A 55 -25.35 -12.69 9.86
C PHE A 55 -24.63 -12.11 11.06
N LEU A 56 -23.33 -12.02 10.96
CA LEU A 56 -22.44 -11.40 11.94
C LEU A 56 -21.81 -10.16 11.29
N ALA A 57 -21.68 -9.08 12.03
CA ALA A 57 -21.08 -7.86 11.50
C ALA A 57 -20.21 -7.16 12.56
N GLY A 58 -19.44 -6.15 12.11
CA GLY A 58 -18.55 -5.40 12.99
C GLY A 58 -17.47 -6.28 13.59
N ARG A 59 -17.34 -6.25 14.91
CA ARG A 59 -16.33 -7.03 15.64
C ARG A 59 -16.78 -8.46 15.99
N CYS A 60 -17.97 -8.84 15.62
CA CYS A 60 -18.52 -10.17 15.86
C CYS A 60 -18.26 -11.17 14.72
N ILE A 61 -17.46 -10.80 13.73
CA ILE A 61 -17.12 -11.69 12.62
C ILE A 61 -16.30 -12.90 13.08
N SER A 62 -16.39 -13.99 12.33
CA SER A 62 -15.58 -15.17 12.57
C SER A 62 -14.14 -14.96 12.10
N ALA A 63 -13.26 -14.70 13.05
CA ALA A 63 -11.84 -14.48 12.80
C ALA A 63 -11.00 -15.08 13.93
N SER A 64 -9.77 -15.48 13.62
CA SER A 64 -8.81 -15.87 14.66
C SER A 64 -8.44 -14.65 15.51
N HIS A 65 -7.95 -14.87 16.72
CA HIS A 65 -7.50 -13.80 17.62
C HIS A 65 -6.50 -12.86 16.93
N VAL A 66 -5.53 -13.41 16.22
CA VAL A 66 -4.53 -12.64 15.47
C VAL A 66 -5.17 -11.82 14.34
N ALA A 67 -6.02 -12.42 13.52
CA ALA A 67 -6.72 -11.72 12.45
C ALA A 67 -7.65 -10.63 13.00
N HIS A 68 -8.28 -10.88 14.14
CA HIS A 68 -9.14 -9.92 14.83
C HIS A 68 -8.37 -8.67 15.24
N GLY A 69 -7.10 -8.79 15.61
CA GLY A 69 -6.22 -7.65 15.92
C GLY A 69 -6.12 -6.61 14.80
N SER A 70 -6.41 -7.02 13.55
CA SER A 70 -6.44 -6.10 12.40
C SER A 70 -7.88 -5.81 11.91
N THR A 71 -8.74 -6.81 11.85
CA THR A 71 -10.09 -6.68 11.27
C THR A 71 -11.06 -5.88 12.14
N ARG A 72 -10.77 -5.71 13.42
CA ARG A 72 -11.64 -5.03 14.39
C ARG A 72 -11.69 -3.51 14.27
N VAL A 73 -10.81 -2.90 13.47
CA VAL A 73 -10.80 -1.44 13.32
C VAL A 73 -12.07 -0.94 12.61
N MET A 74 -12.53 0.24 13.00
CA MET A 74 -13.87 0.74 12.64
C MET A 74 -14.11 0.78 11.13
N ALA A 75 -13.19 1.31 10.34
CA ALA A 75 -13.37 1.40 8.89
C ALA A 75 -13.50 0.01 8.25
N THR A 76 -12.65 -0.94 8.60
CA THR A 76 -12.71 -2.34 8.13
C THR A 76 -14.03 -3.01 8.53
N SER A 77 -14.45 -2.79 9.80
CA SER A 77 -15.74 -3.30 10.29
C SER A 77 -16.92 -2.67 9.56
N GLY A 78 -16.85 -1.38 9.25
CA GLY A 78 -17.87 -0.66 8.48
C GLY A 78 -18.03 -1.20 7.06
N PHE A 79 -16.93 -1.47 6.38
CA PHE A 79 -16.94 -2.11 5.07
C PHE A 79 -17.62 -3.48 5.11
N GLY A 80 -17.28 -4.32 6.09
CA GLY A 80 -17.92 -5.61 6.28
C GLY A 80 -19.41 -5.47 6.58
N ALA A 81 -19.82 -4.53 7.43
CA ALA A 81 -21.21 -4.29 7.78
C ALA A 81 -22.05 -3.85 6.57
N GLN A 82 -21.51 -2.96 5.71
CA GLN A 82 -22.17 -2.57 4.46
C GLN A 82 -22.36 -3.79 3.55
N ALA A 83 -21.34 -4.64 3.41
CA ALA A 83 -21.42 -5.85 2.61
C ALA A 83 -22.55 -6.78 3.12
N ILE A 84 -22.67 -6.92 4.43
CA ILE A 84 -23.68 -7.80 5.03
C ILE A 84 -25.09 -7.22 4.95
N GLY A 85 -25.25 -5.90 5.08
CA GLY A 85 -26.53 -5.26 4.80
C GLY A 85 -27.03 -5.52 3.39
N MET A 86 -26.15 -5.41 2.40
CA MET A 86 -26.47 -5.72 1.00
C MET A 86 -26.72 -7.21 0.77
N ALA A 87 -25.97 -8.08 1.44
CA ALA A 87 -26.18 -9.53 1.38
C ALA A 87 -27.55 -9.93 1.95
N ALA A 88 -27.95 -9.36 3.08
CA ALA A 88 -29.26 -9.58 3.69
C ALA A 88 -30.40 -9.16 2.77
N ALA A 89 -30.29 -7.99 2.14
CA ALA A 89 -31.24 -7.53 1.13
C ALA A 89 -31.33 -8.49 -0.07
N LEU A 90 -30.17 -9.00 -0.53
CA LEU A 90 -30.11 -9.96 -1.63
C LEU A 90 -30.75 -11.30 -1.24
N CYS A 91 -30.54 -11.79 -0.01
CA CYS A 91 -31.21 -12.98 0.51
C CYS A 91 -32.73 -12.85 0.45
N LEU A 92 -33.27 -11.72 0.92
CA LEU A 92 -34.71 -11.44 0.89
C LEU A 92 -35.23 -11.38 -0.57
N GLN A 93 -34.53 -10.68 -1.44
CA GLN A 93 -34.95 -10.57 -2.85
C GLN A 93 -34.96 -11.89 -3.63
N LYS A 94 -34.06 -12.80 -3.25
CA LYS A 94 -33.89 -14.08 -3.93
C LYS A 94 -34.58 -15.25 -3.23
N GLY A 95 -35.11 -15.03 -2.02
CA GLY A 95 -35.69 -16.08 -1.19
C GLY A 95 -34.69 -17.16 -0.77
N VAL A 96 -33.43 -16.77 -0.52
CA VAL A 96 -32.34 -17.68 -0.18
C VAL A 96 -31.77 -17.39 1.20
N LEU A 97 -31.03 -18.36 1.77
CA LEU A 97 -30.38 -18.21 3.06
C LEU A 97 -28.97 -17.63 2.91
N PRO A 98 -28.39 -17.07 3.99
CA PRO A 98 -27.01 -16.57 3.98
C PRO A 98 -25.98 -17.52 3.35
N ALA A 99 -26.03 -18.79 3.67
CA ALA A 99 -25.09 -19.79 3.12
C ALA A 99 -25.19 -19.95 1.60
N ASP A 100 -26.38 -19.74 1.01
CA ASP A 100 -26.59 -19.89 -0.43
C ASP A 100 -25.85 -18.81 -1.23
N LEU A 101 -25.58 -17.64 -0.64
CA LEU A 101 -24.82 -16.58 -1.32
C LEU A 101 -23.36 -16.94 -1.58
N THR A 102 -22.85 -18.03 -1.00
CA THR A 102 -21.53 -18.56 -1.34
C THR A 102 -21.48 -19.20 -2.73
N ARG A 103 -22.62 -19.48 -3.36
CA ARG A 103 -22.68 -19.95 -4.74
C ARG A 103 -22.12 -18.87 -5.68
N PRO A 104 -21.31 -19.25 -6.69
CA PRO A 104 -20.61 -18.29 -7.55
C PRO A 104 -21.51 -17.22 -8.19
N GLU A 105 -22.71 -17.59 -8.63
CA GLU A 105 -23.66 -16.68 -9.26
C GLU A 105 -24.17 -15.60 -8.30
N PHE A 106 -24.49 -15.96 -7.07
CA PHE A 106 -24.94 -15.00 -6.06
C PHE A 106 -23.77 -14.16 -5.53
N MET A 107 -22.62 -14.78 -5.33
CA MET A 107 -21.43 -14.07 -4.88
C MET A 107 -20.99 -13.02 -5.90
N ARG A 108 -20.95 -13.36 -7.18
CA ARG A 108 -20.65 -12.39 -8.24
C ARG A 108 -21.66 -11.23 -8.22
N LEU A 109 -22.96 -11.54 -8.08
CA LEU A 109 -24.00 -10.51 -8.01
C LEU A 109 -23.81 -9.60 -6.80
N LEU A 110 -23.51 -10.15 -5.63
CA LEU A 110 -23.22 -9.37 -4.42
C LEU A 110 -22.00 -8.46 -4.61
N GLN A 111 -20.90 -9.01 -5.11
CA GLN A 111 -19.68 -8.27 -5.35
C GLN A 111 -19.87 -7.12 -6.35
N GLN A 112 -20.63 -7.37 -7.44
CA GLN A 112 -20.98 -6.34 -8.41
C GLN A 112 -21.83 -5.23 -7.80
N ARG A 113 -22.83 -5.57 -6.99
CA ARG A 113 -23.65 -4.58 -6.29
C ARG A 113 -22.86 -3.74 -5.31
N LEU A 114 -21.94 -4.35 -4.57
CA LEU A 114 -21.02 -3.65 -3.66
C LEU A 114 -20.15 -2.64 -4.42
N ASN A 115 -19.53 -3.07 -5.52
CA ASN A 115 -18.73 -2.19 -6.36
C ASN A 115 -19.55 -1.02 -6.93
N LEU A 116 -20.76 -1.29 -7.44
CA LEU A 116 -21.67 -0.25 -7.96
C LEU A 116 -22.12 0.73 -6.88
N ALA A 117 -22.18 0.29 -5.61
CA ALA A 117 -22.47 1.14 -4.46
C ALA A 117 -21.24 1.89 -3.92
N GLY A 118 -20.10 1.80 -4.61
CA GLY A 118 -18.86 2.49 -4.23
C GLY A 118 -17.96 1.69 -3.27
N GLN A 119 -18.34 0.46 -2.88
CA GLN A 119 -17.48 -0.41 -2.10
C GLN A 119 -16.60 -1.26 -3.03
N SER A 120 -15.42 -0.75 -3.37
CA SER A 120 -14.47 -1.52 -4.16
C SER A 120 -13.95 -2.73 -3.38
N ILE A 121 -13.83 -3.85 -4.06
CA ILE A 121 -13.22 -5.07 -3.55
C ILE A 121 -11.95 -5.32 -4.36
N PRO A 122 -10.77 -5.48 -3.73
CA PRO A 122 -9.53 -5.71 -4.45
C PRO A 122 -9.63 -6.89 -5.42
N GLY A 123 -9.23 -6.68 -6.67
CA GLY A 123 -9.28 -7.70 -7.71
C GLY A 123 -10.65 -7.96 -8.34
N ILE A 124 -11.74 -7.40 -7.81
CA ILE A 124 -13.09 -7.53 -8.39
C ILE A 124 -13.41 -6.27 -9.20
N ARG A 125 -13.60 -6.44 -10.50
CA ARG A 125 -13.97 -5.35 -11.42
C ARG A 125 -15.48 -5.24 -11.57
N ILE A 126 -15.98 -4.04 -11.88
CA ILE A 126 -17.38 -3.89 -12.32
C ILE A 126 -17.50 -4.48 -13.72
N ASP A 127 -18.30 -5.51 -13.83
CA ASP A 127 -18.64 -6.23 -15.06
C ASP A 127 -20.12 -5.97 -15.36
N SER A 128 -20.43 -4.74 -15.73
CA SER A 128 -21.80 -4.29 -15.96
C SER A 128 -21.88 -3.49 -17.25
N ALA A 129 -22.84 -3.84 -18.09
CA ALA A 129 -23.19 -3.07 -19.29
C ALA A 129 -23.61 -1.62 -18.95
N GLY A 130 -24.06 -1.38 -17.71
CA GLY A 130 -24.38 -0.04 -17.19
C GLY A 130 -23.16 0.78 -16.74
N ASN A 131 -21.95 0.25 -16.81
CA ASN A 131 -20.74 0.99 -16.48
C ASN A 131 -20.35 1.92 -17.64
N LEU A 132 -21.03 3.08 -17.73
CA LEU A 132 -20.79 4.06 -18.78
C LEU A 132 -19.35 4.59 -18.79
N ALA A 133 -18.69 4.62 -17.63
CA ALA A 133 -17.31 5.07 -17.52
C ALA A 133 -16.31 4.14 -18.24
N ALA A 134 -16.64 2.88 -18.45
CA ALA A 134 -15.80 1.94 -19.19
C ALA A 134 -15.64 2.31 -20.67
N SER A 135 -16.63 2.99 -21.26
CA SER A 135 -16.64 3.45 -22.65
C SER A 135 -16.49 4.97 -22.76
N ALA A 136 -16.40 5.69 -21.65
CA ALA A 136 -16.31 7.13 -21.64
C ALA A 136 -14.95 7.63 -22.17
N ARG A 137 -14.97 8.77 -22.86
CA ARG A 137 -13.75 9.53 -23.13
C ARG A 137 -13.41 10.31 -21.87
N ILE A 138 -12.28 9.97 -21.26
CA ILE A 138 -11.83 10.58 -20.02
C ILE A 138 -10.79 11.65 -20.34
N SER A 139 -10.96 12.82 -19.75
CA SER A 139 -10.00 13.92 -19.83
C SER A 139 -9.79 14.51 -18.44
N ALA A 140 -8.66 15.13 -18.23
CA ALA A 140 -8.32 15.84 -17.00
C ALA A 140 -8.02 17.30 -17.31
N SER A 141 -8.34 18.19 -16.38
CA SER A 141 -7.97 19.61 -16.48
C SER A 141 -6.49 19.84 -16.18
N SER A 142 -5.87 18.92 -15.45
CA SER A 142 -4.44 18.92 -15.15
C SER A 142 -3.96 17.48 -14.95
N GLU A 143 -2.70 17.26 -15.24
CA GLU A 143 -2.02 15.96 -15.07
C GLU A 143 -0.73 16.16 -14.31
N LEU A 144 -0.33 15.16 -13.54
CA LEU A 144 0.97 15.12 -12.90
C LEU A 144 1.91 14.22 -13.70
N ARG A 145 2.81 14.85 -14.42
CA ARG A 145 3.89 14.18 -15.13
C ARG A 145 5.21 14.50 -14.44
N LEU A 146 5.86 13.48 -13.91
CA LEU A 146 7.10 13.61 -13.17
C LEU A 146 8.29 13.36 -14.10
N ALA A 147 8.89 14.43 -14.59
CA ALA A 147 10.22 14.43 -15.19
C ALA A 147 11.28 14.81 -14.15
N GLU A 148 10.87 15.53 -13.10
CA GLU A 148 11.76 15.97 -12.04
C GLU A 148 10.99 16.08 -10.71
N ILE A 149 11.62 15.66 -9.63
CA ILE A 149 11.30 16.05 -8.26
C ILE A 149 12.36 17.10 -7.90
N PRO A 150 11.98 18.38 -7.64
CA PRO A 150 12.92 19.51 -7.59
C PRO A 150 14.03 19.35 -6.56
N PHE A 151 15.23 19.89 -6.86
CA PHE A 151 16.40 19.88 -5.99
C PHE A 151 16.42 21.11 -5.05
N ASP A 152 15.28 21.41 -4.42
CA ASP A 152 15.05 22.63 -3.62
C ASP A 152 15.02 22.39 -2.11
N GLY A 153 15.27 21.15 -1.68
CA GLY A 153 15.36 20.77 -0.27
C GLY A 153 16.79 20.81 0.30
N GLY A 154 16.95 20.32 1.51
CA GLY A 154 18.25 20.16 2.16
C GLY A 154 18.93 18.82 1.86
N TRP A 155 20.07 18.60 2.48
CA TRP A 155 20.77 17.33 2.47
C TRP A 155 20.19 16.40 3.54
N MET A 156 19.78 15.20 3.14
CA MET A 156 19.31 14.14 4.04
C MET A 156 20.42 13.12 4.24
N PRO A 157 20.85 12.84 5.47
CA PRO A 157 21.81 11.77 5.73
C PRO A 157 21.17 10.41 5.39
N LEU A 158 21.94 9.50 4.78
CA LEU A 158 21.55 8.11 4.54
C LEU A 158 21.89 7.22 5.74
N ASP A 159 21.71 7.72 6.97
CA ASP A 159 21.77 6.93 8.20
C ASP A 159 20.66 5.89 8.32
N TYR A 160 19.69 5.95 7.41
CA TYR A 160 18.65 4.96 7.13
C TYR A 160 18.61 4.67 5.64
N SER A 161 18.22 3.47 5.25
CA SER A 161 17.80 3.22 3.88
C SER A 161 16.59 4.07 3.55
N ALA A 162 16.65 4.79 2.44
CA ALA A 162 15.60 5.69 1.98
C ALA A 162 15.09 5.25 0.62
N ALA A 163 13.78 5.25 0.42
CA ALA A 163 13.19 4.91 -0.86
C ALA A 163 12.22 6.00 -1.32
N GLN A 164 12.26 6.33 -2.59
CA GLN A 164 11.24 7.12 -3.25
C GLN A 164 10.19 6.20 -3.85
N LEU A 165 8.95 6.34 -3.39
CA LEU A 165 7.81 5.62 -3.94
C LEU A 165 7.34 6.31 -5.21
N LEU A 166 7.25 5.57 -6.31
CA LEU A 166 6.87 6.07 -7.64
C LEU A 166 5.94 5.08 -8.36
N PRO A 167 4.89 5.55 -9.06
CA PRO A 167 4.06 4.70 -9.89
C PRO A 167 4.80 4.36 -11.19
N LEU A 168 5.33 3.15 -11.26
CA LEU A 168 6.12 2.67 -12.39
C LEU A 168 5.26 1.84 -13.35
N LYS A 169 5.56 1.95 -14.65
CA LYS A 169 4.94 1.12 -15.69
C LYS A 169 5.72 -0.16 -15.91
N ALA A 170 5.00 -1.25 -16.16
CA ALA A 170 5.58 -2.55 -16.47
C ALA A 170 6.51 -2.48 -17.70
N GLY A 171 7.65 -3.14 -17.61
CA GLY A 171 8.59 -3.24 -18.71
C GLY A 171 9.34 -1.96 -19.08
N VAL A 172 9.08 -0.84 -18.38
CA VAL A 172 9.78 0.43 -18.63
C VAL A 172 11.05 0.50 -17.80
N ARG A 173 12.17 0.80 -18.46
CA ARG A 173 13.46 1.04 -17.81
C ARG A 173 13.58 2.52 -17.47
N TYR A 174 13.96 2.81 -16.24
CA TYR A 174 14.07 4.16 -15.74
C TYR A 174 15.51 4.52 -15.38
N ARG A 175 15.86 5.79 -15.63
CA ARG A 175 17.06 6.44 -15.13
C ARG A 175 16.66 7.50 -14.11
N PHE A 176 17.35 7.53 -12.98
CA PHE A 176 17.16 8.51 -11.92
C PHE A 176 18.48 9.26 -11.71
N GLU A 177 18.48 10.55 -11.99
CA GLU A 177 19.64 11.41 -11.70
C GLU A 177 19.41 12.07 -10.35
N ILE A 178 20.35 11.89 -9.44
CA ILE A 178 20.30 12.36 -8.06
C ILE A 178 21.53 13.19 -7.74
N GLU A 179 21.46 14.00 -6.66
CA GLU A 179 22.61 14.65 -6.08
C GLU A 179 22.94 14.02 -4.74
N VAL A 180 24.22 13.70 -4.52
CA VAL A 180 24.74 13.18 -3.28
C VAL A 180 25.93 14.00 -2.81
N GLU A 181 26.14 13.98 -1.49
CA GLU A 181 27.35 14.52 -0.85
C GLU A 181 27.99 13.39 -0.02
N ALA A 182 29.28 13.15 -0.25
CA ALA A 182 30.05 12.13 0.43
C ALA A 182 31.13 12.76 1.30
N CYS A 183 31.23 12.37 2.57
CA CYS A 183 32.31 12.85 3.44
C CYS A 183 33.63 12.10 3.21
N GLU A 184 33.59 10.95 2.56
CA GLU A 184 34.74 10.14 2.16
C GLU A 184 34.41 9.36 0.89
N ALA A 185 35.42 8.84 0.19
CA ALA A 185 35.18 7.98 -0.96
C ALA A 185 34.46 6.70 -0.53
N THR A 186 33.37 6.38 -1.20
CA THR A 186 32.46 5.29 -0.81
C THR A 186 31.70 4.70 -2.00
N VAL A 187 30.70 3.88 -1.73
CA VAL A 187 29.84 3.29 -2.77
C VAL A 187 28.39 3.57 -2.40
N LEU A 188 27.63 4.17 -3.31
CA LEU A 188 26.18 4.20 -3.23
C LEU A 188 25.62 2.88 -3.72
N GLU A 189 24.86 2.20 -2.89
CA GLU A 189 24.05 1.05 -3.31
C GLU A 189 22.60 1.48 -3.50
N ALA A 190 22.03 1.18 -4.65
CA ALA A 190 20.64 1.46 -4.94
C ALA A 190 19.91 0.22 -5.46
N GLU A 191 18.65 0.09 -5.11
CA GLU A 191 17.78 -1.02 -5.51
C GLU A 191 16.50 -0.50 -6.13
N LEU A 192 16.06 -1.16 -7.20
CA LEU A 192 14.67 -1.06 -7.65
C LEU A 192 13.88 -2.19 -7.00
N ARG A 193 12.99 -1.83 -6.10
CA ARG A 193 12.16 -2.79 -5.37
C ARG A 193 10.69 -2.64 -5.72
N TYR A 194 9.94 -3.71 -5.53
CA TYR A 194 8.50 -3.74 -5.74
C TYR A 194 7.85 -4.79 -4.84
N ALA A 195 6.53 -4.77 -4.72
CA ALA A 195 5.80 -5.78 -3.98
C ALA A 195 5.46 -6.97 -4.89
N ALA A 196 5.68 -8.21 -4.42
CA ALA A 196 5.35 -9.43 -5.15
C ALA A 196 3.85 -9.55 -5.46
N LYS A 197 3.02 -8.93 -4.64
CA LYS A 197 1.56 -8.91 -4.83
C LYS A 197 1.08 -7.47 -5.02
N PRO A 198 0.15 -7.21 -5.95
CA PRO A 198 -0.33 -5.87 -6.26
C PRO A 198 -0.89 -5.11 -5.05
N PHE A 199 -1.30 -5.84 -4.01
CA PHE A 199 -1.92 -5.31 -2.80
C PHE A 199 -0.96 -5.20 -1.61
N ASN A 200 0.32 -5.48 -1.79
CA ASN A 200 1.35 -5.23 -0.81
C ASN A 200 1.90 -3.83 -0.99
N TYR A 201 2.19 -3.17 0.12
CA TYR A 201 2.97 -1.94 0.16
C TYR A 201 4.38 -2.16 0.72
N THR A 202 4.69 -3.39 1.11
CA THR A 202 6.04 -3.79 1.51
C THR A 202 6.79 -4.30 0.29
N PRO A 203 7.91 -3.69 -0.08
CA PRO A 203 8.68 -4.07 -1.27
C PRO A 203 9.52 -5.32 -0.98
N ASP A 204 8.90 -6.48 -1.09
CA ASP A 204 9.49 -7.79 -0.80
C ASP A 204 10.27 -8.40 -1.97
N MET A 205 10.29 -7.71 -3.12
CA MET A 205 11.05 -8.15 -4.31
C MET A 205 12.04 -7.07 -4.72
N THR A 206 13.23 -7.52 -5.11
CA THR A 206 14.26 -6.67 -5.72
C THR A 206 14.37 -7.02 -7.19
N ALA A 207 14.07 -6.07 -8.07
CA ALA A 207 14.25 -6.23 -9.52
C ALA A 207 15.73 -6.16 -9.88
N GLU A 208 16.45 -5.21 -9.30
CA GLU A 208 17.87 -4.99 -9.55
C GLU A 208 18.52 -4.24 -8.40
N ARG A 209 19.81 -4.50 -8.20
CA ARG A 209 20.69 -3.72 -7.33
C ARG A 209 21.85 -3.19 -8.17
N VAL A 210 22.17 -1.92 -8.01
CA VAL A 210 23.32 -1.25 -8.64
C VAL A 210 24.25 -0.68 -7.59
N ARG A 211 25.54 -0.62 -7.90
CA ARG A 211 26.59 -0.07 -7.06
C ARG A 211 27.34 1.00 -7.85
N ILE A 212 27.42 2.20 -7.28
CA ILE A 212 28.00 3.36 -7.93
C ILE A 212 29.12 3.91 -7.03
N PRO A 213 30.38 3.92 -7.47
CA PRO A 213 31.45 4.59 -6.76
C PRO A 213 31.15 6.08 -6.60
N VAL A 214 31.44 6.64 -5.44
CA VAL A 214 31.22 8.04 -5.10
C VAL A 214 32.50 8.59 -4.50
N GLU A 215 33.07 9.60 -5.14
CA GLU A 215 34.21 10.33 -4.63
C GLU A 215 33.78 11.33 -3.54
N THR A 216 34.72 11.77 -2.72
CA THR A 216 34.47 12.75 -1.67
C THR A 216 33.95 14.07 -2.25
N GLY A 217 32.96 14.66 -1.60
CA GLY A 217 32.32 15.92 -1.99
C GLY A 217 30.95 15.73 -2.61
N THR A 218 30.46 16.78 -3.29
CA THR A 218 29.14 16.80 -3.91
C THR A 218 29.25 16.35 -5.36
N CYS A 219 28.42 15.39 -5.75
CA CYS A 219 28.36 14.92 -7.14
C CYS A 219 26.94 14.59 -7.59
N LYS A 220 26.76 14.60 -8.91
CA LYS A 220 25.54 14.10 -9.55
C LYS A 220 25.76 12.67 -10.00
N LEU A 221 24.85 11.81 -9.68
CA LEU A 221 24.90 10.39 -10.03
C LEU A 221 23.72 10.02 -10.91
N SER A 222 23.97 9.15 -11.86
CA SER A 222 22.96 8.52 -12.70
C SER A 222 22.73 7.09 -12.24
N VAL A 223 21.59 6.84 -11.61
CA VAL A 223 21.14 5.51 -11.19
C VAL A 223 20.30 4.93 -12.32
N VAL A 224 20.83 3.93 -13.01
CA VAL A 224 20.18 3.29 -14.15
C VAL A 224 19.82 1.86 -13.77
N PHE A 225 18.54 1.52 -13.88
CA PHE A 225 18.08 0.15 -13.73
C PHE A 225 17.75 -0.44 -15.11
N THR A 226 18.27 -1.62 -15.39
CA THR A 226 17.88 -2.45 -16.53
C THR A 226 16.71 -3.34 -16.20
N GLY A 227 16.55 -3.70 -14.92
CA GLY A 227 15.41 -4.40 -14.39
C GLY A 227 14.15 -3.52 -14.39
N THR A 228 12.99 -4.17 -14.49
CA THR A 228 11.69 -3.51 -14.57
C THR A 228 10.71 -4.14 -13.60
N VAL A 229 9.63 -3.40 -13.26
CA VAL A 229 8.51 -3.96 -12.52
C VAL A 229 7.66 -4.85 -13.41
N PRO A 230 7.13 -5.99 -12.91
CA PRO A 230 6.41 -6.97 -13.75
C PRO A 230 4.99 -6.55 -14.12
N SER A 231 4.42 -5.59 -13.42
CA SER A 231 3.10 -5.01 -13.68
C SER A 231 3.14 -3.53 -13.35
N ASP A 232 2.17 -2.76 -13.88
CA ASP A 232 2.00 -1.37 -13.48
C ASP A 232 1.69 -1.31 -11.99
N GLN A 233 2.62 -0.80 -11.20
CA GLN A 233 2.52 -0.75 -9.74
C GLN A 233 3.45 0.32 -9.16
N TYR A 234 3.32 0.53 -7.87
CA TYR A 234 4.33 1.33 -7.17
C TYR A 234 5.65 0.58 -7.07
N GLY A 235 6.71 1.22 -7.51
CA GLY A 235 8.09 0.80 -7.31
C GLY A 235 8.78 1.69 -6.29
N PHE A 236 9.83 1.17 -5.71
CA PHE A 236 10.62 1.81 -4.67
C PHE A 236 12.05 1.96 -5.18
N VAL A 237 12.40 3.18 -5.56
CA VAL A 237 13.79 3.52 -5.85
C VAL A 237 14.49 3.72 -4.51
N THR A 238 15.21 2.71 -4.10
CA THR A 238 15.75 2.58 -2.74
C THR A 238 17.23 2.86 -2.73
N PHE A 239 17.68 3.73 -1.84
CA PHE A 239 19.08 4.01 -1.55
C PHE A 239 19.41 3.39 -0.20
N LEU A 240 20.36 2.46 -0.18
CA LEU A 240 20.70 1.73 1.03
C LEU A 240 21.47 2.61 2.00
N LYS A 241 21.33 2.29 3.28
CA LYS A 241 22.02 2.97 4.37
C LYS A 241 23.52 3.08 4.09
N ASN A 242 24.04 4.31 4.16
CA ASN A 242 25.47 4.61 4.11
C ASN A 242 25.74 5.91 4.88
N ASN A 243 26.39 5.81 6.03
CA ASN A 243 26.61 6.93 6.92
C ASN A 243 27.58 7.99 6.34
N ALA A 244 28.36 7.64 5.31
CA ALA A 244 29.23 8.58 4.61
C ALA A 244 28.48 9.43 3.58
N LEU A 245 27.18 9.14 3.31
CA LEU A 245 26.41 9.79 2.26
C LEU A 245 25.26 10.63 2.81
N ARG A 246 25.00 11.72 2.13
CA ARG A 246 23.78 12.52 2.18
C ARG A 246 23.18 12.59 0.79
N ILE A 247 21.86 12.58 0.68
CA ILE A 247 21.13 12.70 -0.58
C ILE A 247 20.31 14.00 -0.58
N ARG A 248 20.22 14.64 -1.74
CA ARG A 248 19.44 15.87 -1.89
C ARG A 248 17.94 15.58 -1.78
N SER A 249 17.24 16.37 -0.98
CA SER A 249 15.80 16.28 -0.84
C SER A 249 15.08 17.35 -1.66
N SER A 250 13.76 17.19 -1.78
CA SER A 250 12.86 18.19 -2.34
C SER A 250 11.87 18.68 -1.29
N LYS A 251 11.51 19.95 -1.35
CA LYS A 251 10.40 20.53 -0.59
C LYS A 251 9.03 20.22 -1.22
N ALA A 252 9.04 19.78 -2.48
CA ALA A 252 7.81 19.43 -3.17
C ALA A 252 7.06 18.30 -2.47
N ARG A 253 5.75 18.41 -2.44
CA ARG A 253 4.83 17.41 -1.87
C ARG A 253 3.83 17.01 -2.92
N TYR A 254 3.88 15.75 -3.32
CA TYR A 254 2.96 15.20 -4.30
C TYR A 254 2.08 14.15 -3.63
N THR A 255 0.79 14.17 -3.94
CA THR A 255 -0.12 13.13 -3.47
C THR A 255 0.27 11.78 -4.09
N GLY A 256 0.37 10.74 -3.25
CA GLY A 256 0.73 9.38 -3.69
C GLY A 256 2.21 9.17 -4.03
N ILE A 257 3.05 10.17 -3.84
CA ILE A 257 4.50 10.08 -4.00
C ILE A 257 5.14 10.50 -2.71
N VAL A 258 5.82 9.57 -2.06
CA VAL A 258 6.40 9.79 -0.74
C VAL A 258 7.76 9.11 -0.63
N SER A 259 8.63 9.69 0.20
CA SER A 259 9.84 9.02 0.64
C SER A 259 9.54 8.18 1.87
N VAL A 260 10.06 6.97 1.90
CA VAL A 260 9.97 6.03 3.00
C VAL A 260 11.37 5.68 3.51
N PHE A 261 11.46 5.36 4.78
CA PHE A 261 12.75 5.14 5.44
C PHE A 261 12.71 3.85 6.24
N ASN A 262 13.80 3.11 6.21
CA ASN A 262 14.02 1.95 7.05
C ASN A 262 15.31 2.12 7.84
N LYS A 263 15.19 2.27 9.14
CA LYS A 263 16.30 2.56 10.05
C LYS A 263 17.41 1.50 10.04
N PHE A 264 17.04 0.24 9.94
CA PHE A 264 17.97 -0.86 10.11
C PHE A 264 18.16 -1.70 8.85
N ASN A 265 17.44 -1.39 7.79
CA ASN A 265 17.31 -2.28 6.64
C ASN A 265 16.68 -3.64 7.02
N GLU A 266 15.92 -3.65 8.09
CA GLU A 266 15.24 -4.78 8.69
C GLU A 266 13.76 -4.45 8.84
N ALA A 267 12.91 -5.46 8.99
CA ALA A 267 11.52 -5.25 9.30
C ALA A 267 11.36 -4.71 10.74
N VAL A 268 10.75 -3.54 10.85
CA VAL A 268 10.39 -2.91 12.11
C VAL A 268 8.92 -2.51 12.08
N ASN A 269 8.27 -2.36 13.20
CA ASN A 269 6.91 -1.84 13.19
C ASN A 269 6.86 -0.35 12.82
N ASN A 270 5.67 0.14 12.49
CA ASN A 270 5.46 1.53 12.07
C ASN A 270 5.90 2.59 13.08
N ASN A 271 6.09 2.21 14.33
CA ASN A 271 6.59 3.08 15.39
C ASN A 271 8.09 2.87 15.66
N GLY A 272 8.75 1.95 14.99
CA GLY A 272 10.14 1.57 15.25
C GLY A 272 10.37 1.03 16.66
N ARG A 273 9.33 0.53 17.32
CA ARG A 273 9.36 0.07 18.70
C ARG A 273 9.65 -1.41 18.83
N GLN A 274 9.32 -2.17 17.80
CA GLN A 274 9.47 -3.62 17.81
C GLN A 274 10.03 -4.12 16.49
N THR A 275 10.97 -5.03 16.56
CA THR A 275 11.41 -5.81 15.41
C THR A 275 10.48 -7.02 15.28
N PRO A 276 9.90 -7.28 14.11
CA PRO A 276 9.06 -8.44 13.91
C PRO A 276 9.82 -9.71 14.22
N PRO A 277 9.17 -10.73 14.81
CA PRO A 277 9.80 -12.01 15.08
C PRO A 277 10.30 -12.66 13.79
N ALA A 278 11.40 -13.40 13.88
CA ALA A 278 11.87 -14.24 12.79
C ALA A 278 10.74 -15.18 12.31
N GLY A 279 10.56 -15.29 11.01
CA GLY A 279 9.50 -16.12 10.43
C GLY A 279 8.09 -15.51 10.47
N SER A 280 7.90 -14.28 10.97
CA SER A 280 6.60 -13.59 10.95
C SER A 280 6.08 -13.31 9.54
N GLY A 281 6.92 -13.43 8.53
CA GLY A 281 6.62 -13.07 7.16
C GLY A 281 6.55 -11.55 6.90
N ILE A 282 6.99 -10.74 7.86
CA ILE A 282 7.17 -9.29 7.68
C ILE A 282 8.54 -9.06 7.05
N ASP A 283 8.56 -8.24 6.01
CA ASP A 283 9.74 -8.01 5.21
C ASP A 283 10.77 -7.13 5.92
N ALA A 284 12.03 -7.25 5.49
CA ALA A 284 13.14 -6.45 5.95
C ALA A 284 13.04 -4.97 5.60
N PHE A 285 12.20 -4.60 4.63
CA PHE A 285 11.96 -3.22 4.25
C PHE A 285 10.55 -2.78 4.65
N GLU A 286 10.45 -1.96 5.69
CA GLU A 286 9.20 -1.44 6.20
C GLU A 286 9.06 0.04 5.90
N PHE A 287 7.82 0.47 5.65
CA PHE A 287 7.48 1.87 5.54
C PHE A 287 7.57 2.56 6.89
N TRP A 288 8.38 3.60 6.92
CA TRP A 288 8.52 4.43 8.09
C TRP A 288 7.52 5.57 8.04
N CYS A 289 6.77 5.77 9.12
CA CYS A 289 6.01 7.00 9.26
C CYS A 289 6.97 8.20 9.19
N PRO A 290 6.72 9.19 8.32
CA PRO A 290 7.62 10.32 8.09
C PRO A 290 7.81 11.25 9.29
N ASP A 291 7.28 10.94 10.46
CA ASP A 291 7.34 11.75 11.68
C ASP A 291 8.74 12.04 12.19
N ARG A 292 9.74 11.29 11.76
CA ARG A 292 11.13 11.44 12.21
C ARG A 292 12.05 12.11 11.22
N ARG A 293 11.53 12.40 10.03
CA ARG A 293 12.20 13.17 8.99
C ARG A 293 11.28 14.32 8.61
N PRO A 294 11.78 15.38 7.96
CA PRO A 294 10.90 16.44 7.51
C PRO A 294 9.74 15.84 6.72
N ALA A 295 8.57 15.83 7.33
CA ALA A 295 7.39 15.11 6.83
C ALA A 295 7.07 15.53 5.39
N GLY A 296 6.90 14.56 4.51
CA GLY A 296 6.51 14.77 3.12
C GLY A 296 7.62 15.33 2.22
N GLN A 297 8.89 15.32 2.64
CA GLN A 297 9.98 15.58 1.72
C GLN A 297 10.21 14.37 0.83
N ASN A 298 10.30 14.63 -0.47
CA ASN A 298 10.71 13.64 -1.45
C ASN A 298 12.24 13.68 -1.65
N ILE A 299 12.79 12.60 -2.18
CA ILE A 299 14.16 12.57 -2.67
C ILE A 299 14.17 13.33 -4.00
N ALA A 300 15.03 14.34 -4.12
CA ALA A 300 15.15 15.10 -5.36
C ALA A 300 15.76 14.23 -6.45
N MET A 301 15.18 14.22 -7.65
CA MET A 301 15.71 13.45 -8.77
C MET A 301 15.13 13.91 -10.10
N ARG A 302 15.89 13.75 -11.19
CA ARG A 302 15.35 13.75 -12.54
C ARG A 302 15.04 12.33 -12.96
N ILE A 303 13.95 12.16 -13.72
CA ILE A 303 13.39 10.85 -14.07
C ILE A 303 13.26 10.76 -15.59
N THR A 304 13.85 9.73 -16.16
CA THR A 304 13.80 9.48 -17.60
C THR A 304 13.46 8.00 -17.87
N PRO A 305 12.42 7.67 -18.63
CA PRO A 305 11.39 8.60 -19.12
C PRO A 305 10.55 9.19 -17.98
N ALA A 306 9.87 10.30 -18.24
CA ALA A 306 8.97 10.92 -17.26
C ALA A 306 7.83 9.96 -16.89
N ILE A 307 7.45 9.97 -15.61
CA ILE A 307 6.38 9.12 -15.07
C ILE A 307 5.05 9.86 -15.16
N GLU A 308 4.03 9.23 -15.72
CA GLU A 308 2.65 9.68 -15.63
C GLU A 308 2.09 9.29 -14.27
N ALA A 309 2.23 10.17 -13.27
CA ALA A 309 1.85 9.89 -11.90
C ALA A 309 0.33 10.00 -11.68
N PHE A 310 -0.30 11.01 -12.30
CA PHE A 310 -1.75 11.19 -12.33
C PHE A 310 -2.18 11.67 -13.71
N SER A 311 -2.94 10.86 -14.41
CA SER A 311 -3.46 11.16 -15.74
C SER A 311 -4.74 10.37 -16.00
N PRO A 312 -5.48 10.62 -17.09
CA PRO A 312 -6.59 9.78 -17.50
C PRO A 312 -6.25 8.29 -17.63
N SER A 313 -4.98 7.96 -17.89
CA SER A 313 -4.51 6.57 -17.97
C SER A 313 -4.58 5.81 -16.63
N ASN A 314 -4.73 6.51 -15.50
CA ASN A 314 -4.96 5.91 -14.20
C ASN A 314 -6.40 5.37 -14.03
N VAL A 315 -7.32 5.75 -14.92
CA VAL A 315 -8.68 5.24 -14.93
C VAL A 315 -8.72 3.99 -15.80
N VAL A 316 -9.04 2.86 -15.21
CA VAL A 316 -9.11 1.56 -15.89
C VAL A 316 -10.50 0.99 -15.73
N ASN A 317 -11.17 0.66 -16.84
CA ASN A 317 -12.52 0.11 -16.82
C ASN A 317 -13.54 0.95 -16.02
N GLY A 318 -13.41 2.27 -16.08
CA GLY A 318 -14.26 3.19 -15.34
C GLY A 318 -13.96 3.32 -13.86
N PHE A 319 -12.87 2.71 -13.40
CA PHE A 319 -12.33 2.92 -12.07
C PHE A 319 -11.05 3.76 -12.12
N VAL A 320 -10.93 4.68 -11.18
CA VAL A 320 -9.60 5.09 -10.77
C VAL A 320 -8.91 3.81 -10.31
N ARG A 321 -7.81 3.45 -10.93
CA ARG A 321 -6.99 2.32 -10.49
C ARG A 321 -6.74 2.53 -9.00
N PRO A 322 -7.29 1.71 -8.11
CA PRO A 322 -6.94 1.86 -6.72
C PRO A 322 -5.43 1.70 -6.67
N THR A 323 -4.76 2.75 -6.34
CA THR A 323 -3.41 2.62 -5.84
C THR A 323 -3.59 1.89 -4.53
N VAL A 324 -3.45 0.60 -4.61
CA VAL A 324 -3.71 -0.34 -3.52
C VAL A 324 -2.91 0.03 -2.28
N THR A 325 -1.74 0.54 -2.50
CA THR A 325 -0.91 1.23 -1.52
C THR A 325 -1.62 2.39 -0.84
N ALA A 326 -2.38 3.22 -1.52
CA ALA A 326 -3.01 4.38 -0.90
C ALA A 326 -4.03 4.01 0.16
N ASN A 327 -4.88 3.03 -0.09
CA ASN A 327 -5.86 2.58 0.89
C ASN A 327 -5.21 1.87 2.07
N ALA A 328 -4.19 1.04 1.83
CA ALA A 328 -3.39 0.42 2.88
C ALA A 328 -2.61 1.45 3.69
N TRP A 329 -2.09 2.48 3.04
CA TRP A 329 -1.37 3.56 3.68
C TRP A 329 -2.30 4.40 4.57
N CYS A 330 -3.48 4.77 4.09
CA CYS A 330 -4.48 5.47 4.90
C CYS A 330 -4.88 4.62 6.12
N ALA A 331 -5.01 3.31 5.97
CA ALA A 331 -5.32 2.41 7.07
C ALA A 331 -4.16 2.20 8.03
N ALA A 332 -2.90 2.18 7.53
CA ALA A 332 -1.72 1.89 8.33
C ALA A 332 -1.13 3.12 9.05
N PHE A 333 -1.24 4.31 8.45
CA PHE A 333 -0.55 5.52 8.93
C PHE A 333 -1.47 6.65 9.37
N GLY A 334 -2.78 6.46 9.30
CA GLY A 334 -3.77 7.45 9.76
C GLY A 334 -3.74 8.76 8.96
N ASP A 335 -4.17 9.83 9.61
CA ASP A 335 -4.40 11.15 9.00
C ASP A 335 -3.14 11.88 8.51
N LYS A 336 -1.96 11.37 8.77
CA LYS A 336 -0.69 12.01 8.45
C LYS A 336 -0.17 11.74 7.04
N MET A 337 -0.78 10.80 6.34
CA MET A 337 -0.42 10.53 4.93
C MET A 337 -1.16 11.50 4.02
N PRO A 338 -0.51 11.95 2.93
CA PRO A 338 -1.20 12.75 1.93
C PRO A 338 -2.41 11.96 1.45
N ARG A 339 -3.59 12.49 1.71
CA ARG A 339 -4.84 11.93 1.19
C ARG A 339 -4.74 11.93 -0.32
N LEU A 340 -4.86 10.76 -0.93
CA LEU A 340 -5.25 10.70 -2.32
C LEU A 340 -6.68 11.24 -2.36
N SER A 341 -6.82 12.52 -2.64
CA SER A 341 -8.12 13.08 -2.96
C SER A 341 -8.52 12.50 -4.31
N PHE A 342 -9.38 11.51 -4.26
CA PHE A 342 -10.13 11.12 -5.44
C PHE A 342 -11.10 12.26 -5.72
N CYS A 343 -10.80 13.11 -6.69
CA CYS A 343 -11.83 13.94 -7.30
C CYS A 343 -12.66 13.01 -8.19
N TRP A 344 -13.89 12.80 -7.78
CA TRP A 344 -14.96 12.21 -8.60
C TRP A 344 -15.34 13.18 -9.73
#